data_b7f5ad58c71d44ff8a94790def52cb04
#
_entry.id   b7f5ad58c71d44ff8a94790def52cb04
#
_cell.length_a   1.000
_cell.length_b   1.000
_cell.length_c   1.000
_cell.angle_alpha   90.00
_cell.angle_beta   90.00
_cell.angle_gamma   90.00
#
_symmetry.space_group_name_H-M   'P 1'
#
loop_
_entity.id
_entity.type
_entity.pdbx_description
1 polymer ?
#
loop_
_entity_poly.entity_id
_entity_poly.type
_entity_poly.pdbx_seq_one_letter_code
_entity_poly.pdbx_strand_id
1 'polypeptide(L)'
;MSADYFPVQSSILSSKALLREVNLRYGIKALKCRLWSIGLNDVYLILEEDCKYFLRVSHEIRFSKKDYEEELTVILQLKANAINTCMPVRQQDNTYIWEITAPEGIRVAVLFEEVRNDNTVSTYKMGELAASIHRVSDEINFQISRQSISLQQLIIQPIKSIGEANVLKEADMKFLEESSKQMWNDLTDIIPKEAPYYGFCHGDIHSGNVYFENRVPQIFDFDCMGDGYRVYDLCVYLWDETSVKEDFMNSEEWKDYLKGYEEVRKLSETEIVSIPAFAALRQLWFMGLIIDATDINNSWDGMEAAFFIKQMKRFKFWYDKWKIERY
;
A
#
# COMPACT_ATOMS: atom_id res chain seq x y z
N MET A 1 42.58 -17.00 -1.36
CA MET A 1 41.65 -17.06 -2.54
C MET A 1 40.30 -16.65 -2.00
N SER A 2 39.86 -15.44 -2.29
CA SER A 2 38.47 -15.07 -2.03
C SER A 2 37.62 -15.98 -2.90
N ALA A 3 36.73 -16.75 -2.28
CA ALA A 3 35.73 -17.46 -3.05
C ALA A 3 34.88 -16.38 -3.73
N ASP A 4 34.96 -16.28 -5.05
CA ASP A 4 34.07 -15.41 -5.81
C ASP A 4 32.65 -15.99 -5.71
N TYR A 5 31.91 -15.57 -4.68
CA TYR A 5 30.51 -15.90 -4.57
C TYR A 5 29.74 -15.13 -5.66
N PHE A 6 28.86 -15.85 -6.36
CA PHE A 6 27.97 -15.22 -7.30
C PHE A 6 27.06 -14.24 -6.54
N PRO A 7 26.87 -13.00 -7.02
CA PRO A 7 26.01 -12.01 -6.33
C PRO A 7 24.59 -12.51 -6.16
N VAL A 8 24.01 -12.30 -4.99
CA VAL A 8 22.61 -12.61 -4.67
C VAL A 8 21.81 -11.32 -4.71
N GLN A 9 20.76 -11.31 -5.48
CA GLN A 9 19.85 -10.15 -5.59
C GLN A 9 18.78 -10.16 -4.48
N SER A 10 18.29 -11.34 -4.12
CA SER A 10 17.33 -11.54 -3.04
C SER A 10 17.49 -12.93 -2.46
N SER A 11 17.40 -13.05 -1.15
CA SER A 11 17.52 -14.33 -0.43
C SER A 11 16.30 -14.61 0.43
N ILE A 12 15.87 -15.87 0.48
CA ILE A 12 14.88 -16.33 1.45
C ILE A 12 15.60 -16.65 2.75
N LEU A 13 15.29 -15.90 3.82
CA LEU A 13 15.92 -16.11 5.11
C LEU A 13 15.47 -17.42 5.76
N SER A 14 16.40 -18.08 6.47
CA SER A 14 16.12 -19.33 7.14
C SER A 14 15.07 -19.18 8.24
N SER A 15 13.89 -19.77 8.08
CA SER A 15 12.82 -19.77 9.09
C SER A 15 13.28 -20.31 10.44
N LYS A 16 14.23 -21.30 10.46
CA LYS A 16 14.80 -21.83 11.69
C LYS A 16 15.69 -20.81 12.41
N ALA A 17 16.48 -20.05 11.66
CA ALA A 17 17.31 -18.99 12.21
C ALA A 17 16.43 -17.82 12.71
N LEU A 18 15.44 -17.39 11.92
CA LEU A 18 14.49 -16.35 12.31
C LEU A 18 13.72 -16.73 13.59
N LEU A 19 13.26 -17.99 13.71
CA LEU A 19 12.57 -18.46 14.92
C LEU A 19 13.43 -18.29 16.18
N ARG A 20 14.71 -18.68 16.10
CA ARG A 20 15.65 -18.52 17.23
C ARG A 20 15.85 -17.05 17.60
N GLU A 21 16.09 -16.20 16.61
CA GLU A 21 16.32 -14.77 16.83
C GLU A 21 15.08 -14.04 17.33
N VAL A 22 13.88 -14.38 16.82
CA VAL A 22 12.61 -13.84 17.30
C VAL A 22 12.41 -14.17 18.78
N ASN A 23 12.60 -15.43 19.18
CA ASN A 23 12.49 -15.82 20.59
C ASN A 23 13.50 -15.06 21.48
N LEU A 24 14.72 -14.89 21.02
CA LEU A 24 15.77 -14.20 21.77
C LEU A 24 15.48 -12.69 21.89
N ARG A 25 15.09 -12.06 20.78
CA ARG A 25 14.91 -10.60 20.73
C ARG A 25 13.64 -10.12 21.40
N TYR A 26 12.53 -10.84 21.19
CA TYR A 26 11.21 -10.43 21.67
C TYR A 26 10.83 -11.12 23.00
N GLY A 27 11.59 -12.12 23.45
CA GLY A 27 11.29 -12.84 24.69
C GLY A 27 10.02 -13.70 24.63
N ILE A 28 9.53 -14.00 23.43
CA ILE A 28 8.37 -14.86 23.21
C ILE A 28 8.80 -16.33 23.13
N LYS A 29 7.84 -17.24 23.20
CA LYS A 29 8.08 -18.69 23.14
C LYS A 29 7.51 -19.29 21.86
N ALA A 30 7.84 -18.67 20.74
CA ALA A 30 7.40 -19.15 19.44
C ALA A 30 7.88 -20.56 19.16
N LEU A 31 6.98 -21.39 18.66
CA LEU A 31 7.20 -22.80 18.35
C LEU A 31 7.52 -23.04 16.88
N LYS A 32 7.02 -22.19 15.99
CA LYS A 32 7.19 -22.32 14.53
C LYS A 32 7.38 -20.96 13.87
N CYS A 33 8.20 -20.95 12.82
CA CYS A 33 8.32 -19.86 11.88
C CYS A 33 8.17 -20.44 10.47
N ARG A 34 7.34 -19.82 9.64
CA ARG A 34 7.12 -20.22 8.25
C ARG A 34 7.04 -18.99 7.36
N LEU A 35 7.66 -19.06 6.20
CA LEU A 35 7.44 -18.08 5.16
C LEU A 35 5.95 -18.12 4.78
N TRP A 36 5.27 -16.97 4.93
CA TRP A 36 3.84 -16.79 4.66
C TRP A 36 3.62 -16.27 3.24
N SER A 37 4.34 -15.22 2.86
CA SER A 37 4.28 -14.65 1.52
C SER A 37 5.62 -14.03 1.13
N ILE A 38 5.88 -14.04 -0.19
CA ILE A 38 6.95 -13.31 -0.86
C ILE A 38 6.26 -12.24 -1.71
N GLY A 39 6.71 -11.00 -1.60
CA GLY A 39 6.14 -9.89 -2.34
C GLY A 39 7.06 -8.68 -2.28
N LEU A 40 6.48 -7.51 -2.07
CA LEU A 40 7.26 -6.30 -1.79
C LEU A 40 8.02 -6.38 -0.46
N ASN A 41 7.57 -7.22 0.45
CA ASN A 41 8.29 -7.69 1.64
C ASN A 41 8.13 -9.21 1.74
N ASP A 42 9.09 -9.87 2.37
CA ASP A 42 8.89 -11.24 2.84
C ASP A 42 8.16 -11.20 4.18
N VAL A 43 7.07 -11.94 4.28
CA VAL A 43 6.32 -12.05 5.54
C VAL A 43 6.46 -13.46 6.08
N TYR A 44 6.86 -13.57 7.34
CA TYR A 44 6.97 -14.85 8.04
C TYR A 44 5.91 -14.93 9.14
N LEU A 45 5.13 -16.01 9.14
CA LEU A 45 4.21 -16.35 10.20
C LEU A 45 4.98 -16.95 11.37
N ILE A 46 4.84 -16.35 12.53
CA ILE A 46 5.42 -16.81 13.81
C ILE A 46 4.28 -17.34 14.68
N LEU A 47 4.37 -18.59 15.09
CA LEU A 47 3.35 -19.26 15.90
C LEU A 47 3.85 -19.53 17.30
N GLU A 48 3.18 -19.03 18.29
CA GLU A 48 3.24 -19.39 19.70
C GLU A 48 2.05 -20.31 20.03
N GLU A 49 1.87 -20.76 21.26
CA GLU A 49 0.82 -21.72 21.62
C GLU A 49 -0.59 -21.15 21.30
N ASP A 50 -0.88 -19.94 21.76
CA ASP A 50 -2.18 -19.27 21.61
C ASP A 50 -2.14 -17.97 20.79
N CYS A 51 -0.95 -17.58 20.31
CA CYS A 51 -0.73 -16.32 19.63
C CYS A 51 -0.07 -16.51 18.27
N LYS A 52 -0.37 -15.60 17.36
CA LYS A 52 0.31 -15.48 16.07
C LYS A 52 0.89 -14.08 15.92
N TYR A 53 2.02 -14.03 15.25
CA TYR A 53 2.67 -12.80 14.88
C TYR A 53 3.11 -12.88 13.43
N PHE A 54 3.33 -11.72 12.82
CA PHE A 54 3.84 -11.61 11.45
C PHE A 54 5.13 -10.81 11.46
N LEU A 55 6.24 -11.47 11.11
CA LEU A 55 7.53 -10.83 10.93
C LEU A 55 7.61 -10.36 9.48
N ARG A 56 7.52 -9.04 9.26
CA ARG A 56 7.72 -8.43 7.95
C ARG A 56 9.19 -8.08 7.80
N VAL A 57 9.79 -8.53 6.70
CA VAL A 57 11.21 -8.33 6.37
C VAL A 57 11.29 -7.63 5.02
N SER A 58 11.85 -6.42 4.98
CA SER A 58 12.01 -5.65 3.75
C SER A 58 13.00 -6.29 2.79
N HIS A 59 12.89 -5.95 1.51
CA HIS A 59 14.02 -6.08 0.59
C HIS A 59 14.99 -4.90 0.79
N GLU A 60 16.29 -5.13 0.59
CA GLU A 60 17.36 -4.16 0.86
C GLU A 60 17.15 -2.83 0.13
N ILE A 61 16.71 -2.88 -1.12
CA ILE A 61 16.59 -1.72 -2.01
C ILE A 61 15.32 -0.89 -1.81
N ARG A 62 14.36 -1.33 -0.99
CA ARG A 62 13.03 -0.73 -0.98
C ARG A 62 12.88 0.40 0.03
N PHE A 63 13.14 0.12 1.29
CA PHE A 63 12.91 1.06 2.39
C PHE A 63 14.09 1.07 3.35
N SER A 64 14.48 2.27 3.76
CA SER A 64 15.50 2.48 4.79
C SER A 64 14.92 2.25 6.19
N LYS A 65 15.80 2.12 7.18
CA LYS A 65 15.40 2.09 8.59
C LYS A 65 14.55 3.30 8.98
N LYS A 66 14.89 4.49 8.47
CA LYS A 66 14.14 5.72 8.73
C LYS A 66 12.71 5.63 8.22
N ASP A 67 12.49 5.05 7.05
CA ASP A 67 11.14 4.86 6.51
C ASP A 67 10.28 3.97 7.40
N TYR A 68 10.88 2.95 8.03
CA TYR A 68 10.20 2.12 9.02
C TYR A 68 9.95 2.84 10.34
N GLU A 69 10.88 3.67 10.81
CA GLU A 69 10.69 4.51 12.01
C GLU A 69 9.51 5.48 11.83
N GLU A 70 9.39 6.09 10.66
CA GLU A 70 8.26 6.97 10.31
C GLU A 70 6.93 6.18 10.28
N GLU A 71 6.89 5.02 9.61
CA GLU A 71 5.72 4.15 9.58
C GLU A 71 5.26 3.74 10.97
N LEU A 72 6.18 3.25 11.80
CA LEU A 72 5.85 2.84 13.16
C LEU A 72 5.37 4.02 14.02
N THR A 73 5.92 5.20 13.81
CA THR A 73 5.45 6.42 14.46
C THR A 73 4.00 6.72 14.10
N VAL A 74 3.65 6.64 12.81
CA VAL A 74 2.26 6.82 12.33
C VAL A 74 1.33 5.78 12.95
N ILE A 75 1.69 4.49 12.89
CA ILE A 75 0.89 3.39 13.46
C ILE A 75 0.61 3.64 14.95
N LEU A 76 1.63 3.98 15.73
CA LEU A 76 1.48 4.22 17.17
C LEU A 76 0.64 5.46 17.47
N GLN A 77 0.79 6.53 16.70
CA GLN A 77 -0.01 7.74 16.84
C GLN A 77 -1.47 7.53 16.45
N LEU A 78 -1.74 6.80 15.38
CA LEU A 78 -3.10 6.41 14.99
C LEU A 78 -3.75 5.59 16.09
N LYS A 79 -3.05 4.61 16.66
CA LYS A 79 -3.55 3.81 17.78
C LYS A 79 -3.85 4.65 19.03
N ALA A 80 -2.98 5.61 19.35
CA ALA A 80 -3.19 6.53 20.48
C ALA A 80 -4.42 7.42 20.28
N ASN A 81 -4.89 7.60 19.04
CA ASN A 81 -6.09 8.36 18.68
C ASN A 81 -7.27 7.44 18.30
N ALA A 82 -7.33 6.26 18.91
CA ALA A 82 -8.41 5.28 18.79
C ALA A 82 -8.65 4.71 17.38
N ILE A 83 -7.68 4.82 16.45
CA ILE A 83 -7.69 4.08 15.19
C ILE A 83 -7.04 2.73 15.44
N ASN A 84 -7.77 1.63 15.19
CA ASN A 84 -7.20 0.31 15.35
C ASN A 84 -6.29 -0.04 14.17
N THR A 85 -5.04 -0.36 14.49
CA THR A 85 -3.99 -0.70 13.55
C THR A 85 -3.31 -2.02 13.95
N CYS A 86 -2.56 -2.65 13.05
CA CYS A 86 -1.63 -3.70 13.42
C CYS A 86 -0.56 -3.13 14.37
N MET A 87 -0.34 -3.78 15.52
CA MET A 87 0.59 -3.26 16.51
C MET A 87 1.97 -3.90 16.36
N PRO A 88 3.04 -3.10 16.30
CA PRO A 88 4.39 -3.62 16.34
C PRO A 88 4.73 -4.14 17.75
N VAL A 89 5.44 -5.25 17.82
CA VAL A 89 5.90 -5.86 19.07
C VAL A 89 7.27 -5.27 19.45
N ARG A 90 7.44 -4.84 20.70
CA ARG A 90 8.74 -4.35 21.18
C ARG A 90 9.72 -5.49 21.42
N GLN A 91 10.95 -5.28 21.02
CA GLN A 91 12.08 -6.11 21.43
C GLN A 91 12.42 -5.89 22.92
N GLN A 92 13.20 -6.78 23.51
CA GLN A 92 13.64 -6.68 24.92
C GLN A 92 14.48 -5.43 25.20
N ASP A 93 15.14 -4.89 24.18
CA ASP A 93 15.89 -3.62 24.26
C ASP A 93 15.02 -2.36 24.09
N ASN A 94 13.69 -2.52 24.04
CA ASN A 94 12.68 -1.49 23.80
C ASN A 94 12.64 -0.90 22.39
N THR A 95 13.37 -1.43 21.42
CA THR A 95 13.24 -1.06 20.00
C THR A 95 12.16 -1.89 19.31
N TYR A 96 11.76 -1.49 18.10
CA TYR A 96 10.85 -2.27 17.25
C TYR A 96 11.55 -2.85 16.04
N ILE A 97 12.60 -2.18 15.57
CA ILE A 97 13.26 -2.47 14.31
C ILE A 97 14.45 -3.39 14.56
N TRP A 98 14.52 -4.42 13.74
CA TRP A 98 15.64 -5.34 13.68
C TRP A 98 16.31 -5.25 12.31
N GLU A 99 17.60 -4.92 12.27
CA GLU A 99 18.41 -4.93 11.05
C GLU A 99 19.06 -6.32 10.89
N ILE A 100 18.80 -6.96 9.76
CA ILE A 100 19.30 -8.30 9.41
C ILE A 100 20.31 -8.15 8.29
N THR A 101 21.55 -8.63 8.52
CA THR A 101 22.55 -8.72 7.45
C THR A 101 22.25 -9.99 6.62
N ALA A 102 21.80 -9.77 5.39
CA ALA A 102 21.57 -10.79 4.39
C ALA A 102 22.71 -10.77 3.34
N PRO A 103 22.84 -11.81 2.48
CA PRO A 103 23.86 -11.83 1.44
C PRO A 103 23.81 -10.63 0.49
N GLU A 104 22.64 -10.12 0.17
CA GLU A 104 22.39 -8.98 -0.69
C GLU A 104 22.56 -7.62 -0.02
N GLY A 105 22.54 -7.55 1.31
CA GLY A 105 22.64 -6.29 2.05
C GLY A 105 21.89 -6.30 3.38
N ILE A 106 21.58 -5.11 3.90
CA ILE A 106 20.84 -4.96 5.17
C ILE A 106 19.35 -4.94 4.87
N ARG A 107 18.63 -5.84 5.52
CA ARG A 107 17.18 -5.92 5.50
C ARG A 107 16.61 -5.44 6.84
N VAL A 108 15.51 -4.72 6.79
CA VAL A 108 14.81 -4.25 8.00
C VAL A 108 13.65 -5.19 8.31
N ALA A 109 13.55 -5.62 9.57
CA ALA A 109 12.48 -6.48 10.04
C ALA A 109 11.70 -5.86 11.20
N VAL A 110 10.39 -6.05 11.20
CA VAL A 110 9.48 -5.66 12.28
C VAL A 110 8.51 -6.80 12.54
N LEU A 111 8.33 -7.15 13.82
CA LEU A 111 7.35 -8.12 14.26
C LEU A 111 6.04 -7.40 14.60
N PHE A 112 4.93 -7.87 14.03
CA PHE A 112 3.58 -7.35 14.27
C PHE A 112 2.71 -8.39 14.96
N GLU A 113 1.79 -7.94 15.82
CA GLU A 113 0.70 -8.76 16.31
C GLU A 113 -0.24 -9.17 15.18
N GLU A 114 -0.94 -10.30 15.33
CA GLU A 114 -2.00 -10.70 14.40
C GLU A 114 -3.13 -9.68 14.41
N VAL A 115 -3.52 -9.19 13.25
CA VAL A 115 -4.81 -8.52 13.06
C VAL A 115 -5.86 -9.60 12.88
N ARG A 116 -6.77 -9.73 13.85
CA ARG A 116 -7.81 -10.76 13.81
C ARG A 116 -8.91 -10.39 12.84
N ASN A 117 -9.50 -11.42 12.23
CA ASN A 117 -10.58 -11.26 11.27
C ASN A 117 -11.70 -12.27 11.59
N ASP A 118 -12.89 -11.79 11.90
CA ASP A 118 -14.10 -12.60 12.10
C ASP A 118 -14.92 -12.73 10.81
N ASN A 119 -14.38 -12.27 9.67
CA ASN A 119 -15.01 -12.24 8.34
C ASN A 119 -16.27 -11.37 8.26
N THR A 120 -16.55 -10.52 9.24
CA THR A 120 -17.54 -9.46 9.04
C THR A 120 -16.97 -8.41 8.09
N VAL A 121 -17.83 -7.80 7.29
CA VAL A 121 -17.46 -6.72 6.39
C VAL A 121 -18.50 -5.63 6.53
N SER A 122 -18.04 -4.39 6.62
CA SER A 122 -18.89 -3.21 6.56
C SER A 122 -18.20 -2.10 5.79
N THR A 123 -18.63 -1.90 4.56
CA THR A 123 -18.10 -0.86 3.67
C THR A 123 -18.29 0.52 4.26
N TYR A 124 -19.44 0.76 4.91
CA TYR A 124 -19.68 1.98 5.69
C TYR A 124 -18.61 2.21 6.77
N LYS A 125 -18.26 1.19 7.55
CA LYS A 125 -17.21 1.30 8.58
C LYS A 125 -15.81 1.46 8.00
N MET A 126 -15.55 0.93 6.81
CA MET A 126 -14.30 1.19 6.09
C MET A 126 -14.22 2.66 5.67
N GLY A 127 -15.30 3.24 5.18
CA GLY A 127 -15.37 4.67 4.86
C GLY A 127 -15.14 5.56 6.09
N GLU A 128 -15.81 5.26 7.23
CA GLU A 128 -15.58 5.97 8.50
C GLU A 128 -14.10 5.87 8.95
N LEU A 129 -13.48 4.69 8.79
CA LEU A 129 -12.08 4.46 9.12
C LEU A 129 -11.16 5.34 8.27
N ALA A 130 -11.33 5.33 6.95
CA ALA A 130 -10.52 6.15 6.03
C ALA A 130 -10.61 7.65 6.37
N ALA A 131 -11.81 8.16 6.57
CA ALA A 131 -12.02 9.56 6.95
C ALA A 131 -11.47 9.88 8.34
N SER A 132 -11.53 8.93 9.29
CA SER A 132 -10.98 9.10 10.64
C SER A 132 -9.46 9.16 10.62
N ILE A 133 -8.79 8.36 9.79
CA ILE A 133 -7.33 8.44 9.57
C ILE A 133 -6.97 9.83 9.05
N HIS A 134 -7.68 10.34 8.04
CA HIS A 134 -7.43 11.66 7.48
C HIS A 134 -7.63 12.78 8.52
N ARG A 135 -8.71 12.74 9.29
CA ARG A 135 -8.98 13.71 10.34
C ARG A 135 -7.90 13.70 11.43
N VAL A 136 -7.55 12.52 11.94
CA VAL A 136 -6.50 12.37 12.95
C VAL A 136 -5.16 12.90 12.43
N SER A 137 -4.85 12.63 11.18
CA SER A 137 -3.60 13.11 10.58
C SER A 137 -3.55 14.63 10.40
N ASP A 138 -4.69 15.30 10.16
CA ASP A 138 -4.76 16.77 10.14
C ASP A 138 -4.53 17.37 11.53
N GLU A 139 -5.02 16.71 12.58
CA GLU A 139 -4.85 17.14 13.98
C GLU A 139 -3.40 16.97 14.48
N ILE A 140 -2.72 15.87 14.06
CA ILE A 140 -1.37 15.52 14.54
C ILE A 140 -0.28 16.12 13.65
N ASN A 141 -0.54 16.31 12.35
CA ASN A 141 0.42 16.74 11.34
C ASN A 141 1.66 15.81 11.29
N PHE A 142 1.46 14.58 10.79
CA PHE A 142 2.54 13.60 10.66
C PHE A 142 3.72 14.16 9.86
N GLN A 143 4.92 14.00 10.40
CA GLN A 143 6.15 14.38 9.72
C GLN A 143 6.69 13.16 8.96
N ILE A 144 6.39 13.09 7.67
CA ILE A 144 6.77 11.98 6.79
C ILE A 144 7.74 12.49 5.74
N SER A 145 8.91 11.88 5.65
CA SER A 145 9.90 12.16 4.60
C SER A 145 9.87 11.11 3.49
N ARG A 146 9.08 10.07 3.65
CA ARG A 146 8.81 9.03 2.66
C ARG A 146 8.26 9.65 1.38
N GLN A 147 8.43 8.96 0.26
CA GLN A 147 7.95 9.43 -1.04
C GLN A 147 6.43 9.72 -1.00
N SER A 148 6.05 10.95 -1.33
CA SER A 148 4.65 11.37 -1.40
C SER A 148 3.91 10.72 -2.56
N ILE A 149 2.59 10.58 -2.43
CA ILE A 149 1.69 10.17 -3.51
C ILE A 149 1.57 11.32 -4.51
N SER A 150 2.47 11.37 -5.46
CA SER A 150 2.82 12.53 -6.29
C SER A 150 2.89 12.18 -7.77
N LEU A 151 3.03 13.21 -8.60
CA LEU A 151 3.35 13.05 -10.03
C LEU A 151 4.52 12.09 -10.26
N GLN A 152 5.58 12.20 -9.46
CA GLN A 152 6.75 11.34 -9.57
C GLN A 152 6.40 9.87 -9.36
N GLN A 153 5.66 9.59 -8.29
CA GLN A 153 5.31 8.21 -7.90
C GLN A 153 4.22 7.61 -8.79
N LEU A 154 3.17 8.39 -9.10
CA LEU A 154 2.01 7.85 -9.81
C LEU A 154 2.19 7.82 -11.34
N ILE A 155 3.08 8.64 -11.89
CA ILE A 155 3.20 8.78 -13.35
C ILE A 155 4.64 8.62 -13.83
N ILE A 156 5.58 9.45 -13.34
CA ILE A 156 6.91 9.50 -13.95
C ILE A 156 7.66 8.17 -13.79
N GLN A 157 7.71 7.64 -12.56
CA GLN A 157 8.36 6.36 -12.30
C GLN A 157 7.68 5.19 -13.02
N PRO A 158 6.34 4.98 -12.93
CA PRO A 158 5.68 3.93 -13.68
C PRO A 158 5.88 3.98 -15.20
N ILE A 159 5.77 5.16 -15.80
CA ILE A 159 6.01 5.35 -17.24
C ILE A 159 7.44 4.93 -17.60
N LYS A 160 8.42 5.29 -16.78
CA LYS A 160 9.81 4.89 -16.98
C LYS A 160 9.95 3.36 -16.90
N SER A 161 9.48 2.72 -15.81
CA SER A 161 9.58 1.25 -15.63
C SER A 161 8.90 0.48 -16.78
N ILE A 162 7.70 0.91 -17.19
CA ILE A 162 6.96 0.29 -18.30
C ILE A 162 7.70 0.46 -19.64
N GLY A 163 8.28 1.64 -19.87
CA GLY A 163 9.05 1.94 -21.08
C GLY A 163 10.34 1.11 -21.17
N GLU A 164 11.09 0.98 -20.07
CA GLU A 164 12.30 0.18 -19.98
C GLU A 164 12.03 -1.32 -20.17
N ALA A 165 10.92 -1.81 -19.61
CA ALA A 165 10.48 -3.19 -19.78
C ALA A 165 9.97 -3.51 -21.20
N ASN A 166 9.63 -2.50 -22.00
CA ASN A 166 9.18 -2.62 -23.40
C ASN A 166 8.01 -3.61 -23.59
N VAL A 167 7.05 -3.60 -22.64
CA VAL A 167 5.91 -4.54 -22.61
C VAL A 167 4.67 -4.03 -23.35
N LEU A 168 4.67 -2.76 -23.78
CA LEU A 168 3.58 -2.11 -24.50
C LEU A 168 4.01 -1.62 -25.88
N LYS A 169 3.04 -1.47 -26.78
CA LYS A 169 3.26 -0.82 -28.09
C LYS A 169 3.48 0.68 -27.90
N GLU A 170 4.24 1.29 -28.79
CA GLU A 170 4.55 2.72 -28.80
C GLU A 170 3.30 3.60 -28.70
N ALA A 171 2.24 3.26 -29.43
CA ALA A 171 0.97 4.01 -29.39
C ALA A 171 0.29 3.96 -28.02
N ASP A 172 0.33 2.81 -27.31
CA ASP A 172 -0.21 2.67 -25.96
C ASP A 172 0.66 3.39 -24.93
N MET A 173 1.99 3.35 -25.07
CA MET A 173 2.91 4.12 -24.22
C MET A 173 2.66 5.63 -24.35
N LYS A 174 2.58 6.14 -25.58
CA LYS A 174 2.27 7.54 -25.83
C LYS A 174 0.93 7.95 -25.22
N PHE A 175 -0.10 7.11 -25.40
CA PHE A 175 -1.42 7.35 -24.81
C PHE A 175 -1.37 7.42 -23.28
N LEU A 176 -0.68 6.46 -22.63
CA LEU A 176 -0.50 6.47 -21.16
C LEU A 176 0.17 7.75 -20.69
N GLU A 177 1.27 8.14 -21.33
CA GLU A 177 2.05 9.31 -20.94
C GLU A 177 1.25 10.61 -21.10
N GLU A 178 0.62 10.83 -22.25
CA GLU A 178 -0.14 12.04 -22.53
C GLU A 178 -1.38 12.15 -21.67
N SER A 179 -2.17 11.06 -21.56
CA SER A 179 -3.41 11.07 -20.79
C SER A 179 -3.19 11.19 -19.28
N SER A 180 -2.18 10.51 -18.73
CA SER A 180 -1.88 10.58 -17.30
C SER A 180 -1.37 11.96 -16.88
N LYS A 181 -0.51 12.59 -17.69
CA LYS A 181 -0.05 13.97 -17.45
C LYS A 181 -1.20 14.97 -17.53
N GLN A 182 -2.09 14.80 -18.51
CA GLN A 182 -3.27 15.65 -18.63
C GLN A 182 -4.17 15.51 -17.39
N MET A 183 -4.52 14.27 -16.99
CA MET A 183 -5.32 14.04 -15.79
C MET A 183 -4.69 14.69 -14.56
N TRP A 184 -3.37 14.51 -14.35
CA TRP A 184 -2.69 15.12 -13.21
C TRP A 184 -2.79 16.64 -13.19
N ASN A 185 -2.53 17.30 -14.32
CA ASN A 185 -2.65 18.74 -14.42
C ASN A 185 -4.08 19.21 -14.11
N ASP A 186 -5.08 18.57 -14.72
CA ASP A 186 -6.49 18.90 -14.49
C ASP A 186 -6.89 18.71 -13.03
N LEU A 187 -6.41 17.66 -12.35
CA LEU A 187 -6.67 17.41 -10.93
C LEU A 187 -6.03 18.48 -10.03
N THR A 188 -4.77 18.83 -10.30
CA THR A 188 -4.05 19.84 -9.51
C THR A 188 -4.58 21.26 -9.70
N ASP A 189 -5.25 21.52 -10.80
CA ASP A 189 -5.90 22.80 -11.06
C ASP A 189 -7.22 22.97 -10.30
N ILE A 190 -7.91 21.87 -9.95
CA ILE A 190 -9.25 21.93 -9.33
C ILE A 190 -9.27 21.55 -7.86
N ILE A 191 -8.27 20.77 -7.36
CA ILE A 191 -8.22 20.33 -5.97
C ILE A 191 -7.09 21.08 -5.26
N PRO A 192 -7.38 21.83 -4.18
CA PRO A 192 -6.34 22.52 -3.41
C PRO A 192 -5.31 21.57 -2.80
N LYS A 193 -4.03 21.96 -2.84
CA LYS A 193 -2.93 21.20 -2.21
C LYS A 193 -2.75 21.61 -0.74
N GLU A 194 -3.81 21.56 0.02
CA GLU A 194 -3.85 21.91 1.45
C GLU A 194 -4.97 21.14 2.16
N ALA A 195 -4.94 21.09 3.48
CA ALA A 195 -6.01 20.47 4.25
C ALA A 195 -7.35 21.22 3.99
N PRO A 196 -8.47 20.50 3.93
CA PRO A 196 -8.65 19.06 4.18
C PRO A 196 -8.43 18.16 2.95
N TYR A 197 -8.03 18.71 1.80
CA TYR A 197 -7.95 17.98 0.52
C TYR A 197 -6.64 17.20 0.34
N TYR A 198 -5.56 17.70 0.93
CA TYR A 198 -4.21 17.17 0.79
C TYR A 198 -3.58 16.94 2.17
N GLY A 199 -2.82 15.87 2.32
CA GLY A 199 -2.08 15.50 3.52
C GLY A 199 -1.84 14.00 3.58
N PHE A 200 -1.69 13.44 4.76
CA PHE A 200 -1.41 12.01 4.92
C PHE A 200 -2.49 11.14 4.29
N CYS A 201 -2.07 10.18 3.49
CA CYS A 201 -2.86 9.08 2.96
C CYS A 201 -2.22 7.75 3.36
N HIS A 202 -3.03 6.73 3.61
CA HIS A 202 -2.55 5.36 3.76
C HIS A 202 -2.01 4.81 2.43
N GLY A 203 -2.62 5.22 1.33
CA GLY A 203 -2.19 4.90 -0.02
C GLY A 203 -2.59 3.51 -0.52
N ASP A 204 -3.17 2.66 0.35
CA ASP A 204 -3.56 1.29 0.00
C ASP A 204 -4.77 0.77 0.80
N ILE A 205 -5.79 1.60 0.99
CA ILE A 205 -7.03 1.22 1.71
C ILE A 205 -7.90 0.37 0.78
N HIS A 206 -7.94 -0.93 1.01
CA HIS A 206 -8.83 -1.87 0.33
C HIS A 206 -9.21 -3.02 1.26
N SER A 207 -10.15 -3.90 0.82
CA SER A 207 -10.68 -5.00 1.63
C SER A 207 -9.61 -6.02 2.07
N GLY A 208 -8.49 -6.11 1.36
CA GLY A 208 -7.35 -6.94 1.74
C GLY A 208 -6.53 -6.39 2.91
N ASN A 209 -6.57 -5.08 3.17
CA ASN A 209 -5.80 -4.39 4.21
C ASN A 209 -6.65 -3.88 5.38
N VAL A 210 -7.96 -4.19 5.41
CA VAL A 210 -8.87 -3.87 6.52
C VAL A 210 -9.58 -5.14 6.97
N TYR A 211 -9.30 -5.57 8.19
CA TYR A 211 -9.96 -6.70 8.82
C TYR A 211 -10.92 -6.23 9.91
N PHE A 212 -11.89 -7.07 10.23
CA PHE A 212 -12.90 -6.76 11.25
C PHE A 212 -12.83 -7.77 12.39
N GLU A 213 -12.88 -7.27 13.61
CA GLU A 213 -13.12 -8.05 14.82
C GLU A 213 -14.26 -7.40 15.60
N ASN A 214 -15.34 -8.14 15.89
CA ASN A 214 -16.54 -7.63 16.56
C ASN A 214 -17.12 -6.36 15.89
N ARG A 215 -17.14 -6.32 14.55
CA ARG A 215 -17.57 -5.19 13.72
C ARG A 215 -16.68 -3.94 13.83
N VAL A 216 -15.52 -4.04 14.43
CA VAL A 216 -14.56 -2.94 14.54
C VAL A 216 -13.49 -3.13 13.46
N PRO A 217 -13.30 -2.17 12.55
CA PRO A 217 -12.27 -2.27 11.53
C PRO A 217 -10.89 -2.07 12.13
N GLN A 218 -9.91 -2.81 11.61
CA GLN A 218 -8.49 -2.70 11.93
C GLN A 218 -7.73 -2.61 10.60
N ILE A 219 -6.85 -1.62 10.47
CA ILE A 219 -6.08 -1.38 9.25
C ILE A 219 -4.63 -1.79 9.45
N PHE A 220 -4.02 -2.30 8.40
CA PHE A 220 -2.61 -2.69 8.34
C PHE A 220 -2.02 -2.45 6.96
N ASP A 221 -0.71 -2.69 6.83
CA ASP A 221 0.06 -2.50 5.59
C ASP A 221 0.18 -1.04 5.15
N PHE A 222 0.96 -0.28 5.92
CA PHE A 222 1.26 1.13 5.67
C PHE A 222 2.39 1.36 4.65
N ASP A 223 2.74 0.35 3.88
CA ASP A 223 3.86 0.41 2.92
C ASP A 223 3.70 1.50 1.85
N CYS A 224 2.46 1.82 1.48
CA CYS A 224 2.14 2.81 0.46
C CYS A 224 1.83 4.21 1.02
N MET A 225 1.98 4.41 2.34
CA MET A 225 1.63 5.67 2.99
C MET A 225 2.49 6.85 2.49
N GLY A 226 1.90 8.02 2.49
CA GLY A 226 2.59 9.26 2.12
C GLY A 226 1.64 10.45 2.05
N ASP A 227 2.18 11.64 1.86
CA ASP A 227 1.34 12.80 1.61
C ASP A 227 0.78 12.78 0.19
N GLY A 228 -0.51 13.01 0.05
CA GLY A 228 -1.23 12.98 -1.21
C GLY A 228 -2.58 13.65 -1.15
N TYR A 229 -3.28 13.65 -2.27
CA TYR A 229 -4.70 14.03 -2.30
C TYR A 229 -5.54 12.96 -1.60
N ARG A 230 -6.31 13.35 -0.59
CA ARG A 230 -7.09 12.44 0.29
C ARG A 230 -8.05 11.53 -0.48
N VAL A 231 -8.59 12.03 -1.57
CA VAL A 231 -9.47 11.26 -2.47
C VAL A 231 -8.77 10.05 -3.09
N TYR A 232 -7.43 10.02 -3.10
CA TYR A 232 -6.67 8.86 -3.56
C TYR A 232 -6.97 7.61 -2.72
N ASP A 233 -7.09 7.72 -1.40
CA ASP A 233 -7.46 6.57 -0.56
C ASP A 233 -8.86 6.01 -0.88
N LEU A 234 -9.79 6.88 -1.28
CA LEU A 234 -11.11 6.43 -1.73
C LEU A 234 -11.02 5.72 -3.08
N CYS A 235 -10.22 6.25 -4.00
CA CYS A 235 -10.07 5.65 -5.32
C CYS A 235 -9.40 4.27 -5.26
N VAL A 236 -8.50 4.03 -4.30
CA VAL A 236 -7.85 2.70 -4.13
C VAL A 236 -8.88 1.63 -3.85
N TYR A 237 -9.82 1.88 -2.92
CA TYR A 237 -10.89 0.93 -2.62
C TYR A 237 -11.77 0.67 -3.85
N LEU A 238 -12.24 1.72 -4.52
CA LEU A 238 -13.04 1.59 -5.73
C LEU A 238 -12.29 0.82 -6.85
N TRP A 239 -11.02 1.14 -7.04
CA TRP A 239 -10.16 0.51 -8.05
C TRP A 239 -9.97 -0.97 -7.78
N ASP A 240 -9.77 -1.37 -6.53
CA ASP A 240 -9.59 -2.77 -6.14
C ASP A 240 -10.87 -3.56 -6.37
N GLU A 241 -12.00 -3.12 -5.84
CA GLU A 241 -13.29 -3.81 -5.94
C GLU A 241 -13.79 -3.93 -7.39
N THR A 242 -13.54 -2.94 -8.24
CA THR A 242 -13.86 -3.02 -9.68
C THR A 242 -12.99 -4.04 -10.41
N SER A 243 -11.92 -4.54 -9.80
CA SER A 243 -11.17 -5.67 -10.37
C SER A 243 -11.96 -6.98 -10.37
N VAL A 244 -12.90 -7.12 -9.45
CA VAL A 244 -13.78 -8.29 -9.25
C VAL A 244 -15.18 -8.03 -9.81
N LYS A 245 -15.73 -6.83 -9.59
CA LYS A 245 -17.09 -6.43 -9.99
C LYS A 245 -17.02 -5.13 -10.79
N GLU A 246 -17.01 -5.22 -12.11
CA GLU A 246 -16.80 -4.06 -13.02
C GLU A 246 -17.77 -2.89 -12.75
N ASP A 247 -19.01 -3.17 -12.36
CA ASP A 247 -20.05 -2.17 -12.05
C ASP A 247 -20.07 -1.75 -10.56
N PHE A 248 -19.01 -1.99 -9.81
CA PHE A 248 -18.94 -1.69 -8.37
C PHE A 248 -19.21 -0.21 -8.07
N MET A 249 -18.84 0.69 -8.96
CA MET A 249 -19.06 2.13 -8.82
C MET A 249 -20.56 2.50 -8.63
N ASN A 250 -21.48 1.68 -9.15
CA ASN A 250 -22.93 1.85 -9.02
C ASN A 250 -23.55 1.03 -7.86
N SER A 251 -22.73 0.28 -7.12
CA SER A 251 -23.19 -0.62 -6.06
C SER A 251 -23.61 0.12 -4.79
N GLU A 252 -24.46 -0.54 -3.98
CA GLU A 252 -24.79 -0.03 -2.65
C GLU A 252 -23.58 -0.06 -1.71
N GLU A 253 -22.69 -1.02 -1.88
CA GLU A 253 -21.45 -1.13 -1.11
C GLU A 253 -20.56 0.10 -1.29
N TRP A 254 -20.43 0.61 -2.53
CA TRP A 254 -19.70 1.85 -2.80
C TRP A 254 -20.38 3.09 -2.21
N LYS A 255 -21.70 3.18 -2.34
CA LYS A 255 -22.49 4.27 -1.74
C LYS A 255 -22.37 4.25 -0.21
N ASP A 256 -22.41 3.08 0.41
CA ASP A 256 -22.25 2.94 1.85
C ASP A 256 -20.83 3.34 2.29
N TYR A 257 -19.80 3.02 1.49
CA TYR A 257 -18.43 3.47 1.77
C TYR A 257 -18.34 5.00 1.76
N LEU A 258 -18.83 5.65 0.72
CA LEU A 258 -18.86 7.12 0.63
C LEU A 258 -19.66 7.74 1.77
N LYS A 259 -20.83 7.20 2.07
CA LYS A 259 -21.66 7.65 3.20
C LYS A 259 -20.90 7.55 4.54
N GLY A 260 -20.24 6.43 4.79
CA GLY A 260 -19.42 6.26 6.00
C GLY A 260 -18.29 7.27 6.06
N TYR A 261 -17.62 7.54 4.95
CA TYR A 261 -16.59 8.57 4.87
C TYR A 261 -17.15 9.97 5.20
N GLU A 262 -18.30 10.31 4.64
CA GLU A 262 -18.94 11.63 4.80
C GLU A 262 -19.53 11.88 6.20
N GLU A 263 -19.72 10.86 7.03
CA GLU A 263 -20.07 11.05 8.45
C GLU A 263 -18.93 11.75 9.24
N VAL A 264 -17.70 11.58 8.80
CA VAL A 264 -16.52 12.14 9.45
C VAL A 264 -15.95 13.35 8.71
N ARG A 265 -15.88 13.28 7.38
CA ARG A 265 -15.35 14.33 6.51
C ARG A 265 -16.18 14.45 5.25
N LYS A 266 -16.67 15.66 4.98
CA LYS A 266 -17.45 15.92 3.75
C LYS A 266 -16.55 15.93 2.52
N LEU A 267 -17.07 15.37 1.44
CA LEU A 267 -16.44 15.40 0.12
C LEU A 267 -16.98 16.59 -0.67
N SER A 268 -16.11 17.29 -1.36
CA SER A 268 -16.49 18.30 -2.36
C SER A 268 -16.87 17.63 -3.68
N GLU A 269 -17.62 18.34 -4.51
CA GLU A 269 -17.92 17.87 -5.87
C GLU A 269 -16.64 17.63 -6.67
N THR A 270 -15.62 18.50 -6.51
CA THR A 270 -14.33 18.35 -7.18
C THR A 270 -13.58 17.07 -6.77
N GLU A 271 -13.68 16.64 -5.51
CA GLU A 271 -13.13 15.35 -5.07
C GLU A 271 -13.89 14.18 -5.69
N ILE A 272 -15.22 14.22 -5.69
CA ILE A 272 -16.05 13.12 -6.21
C ILE A 272 -15.79 12.92 -7.71
N VAL A 273 -15.83 13.98 -8.52
CA VAL A 273 -15.58 13.87 -9.97
C VAL A 273 -14.13 13.51 -10.32
N SER A 274 -13.20 13.65 -9.37
CA SER A 274 -11.78 13.30 -9.56
C SER A 274 -11.47 11.82 -9.29
N ILE A 275 -12.35 11.07 -8.62
CA ILE A 275 -12.13 9.68 -8.25
C ILE A 275 -11.72 8.81 -9.44
N PRO A 276 -12.39 8.85 -10.61
CA PRO A 276 -11.99 8.03 -11.76
C PRO A 276 -10.59 8.37 -12.30
N ALA A 277 -10.19 9.63 -12.27
CA ALA A 277 -8.86 10.03 -12.69
C ALA A 277 -7.77 9.45 -11.76
N PHE A 278 -7.98 9.55 -10.44
CA PHE A 278 -7.05 8.92 -9.49
C PHE A 278 -7.05 7.39 -9.61
N ALA A 279 -8.17 6.75 -9.94
CA ALA A 279 -8.22 5.32 -10.20
C ALA A 279 -7.44 4.93 -11.47
N ALA A 280 -7.45 5.78 -12.52
CA ALA A 280 -6.59 5.60 -13.70
C ALA A 280 -5.11 5.74 -13.33
N LEU A 281 -4.75 6.74 -12.51
CA LEU A 281 -3.37 6.94 -12.05
C LEU A 281 -2.91 5.80 -11.12
N ARG A 282 -3.78 5.29 -10.25
CA ARG A 282 -3.51 4.07 -9.46
C ARG A 282 -3.27 2.86 -10.37
N GLN A 283 -4.05 2.72 -11.45
CA GLN A 283 -3.86 1.64 -12.42
C GLN A 283 -2.51 1.74 -13.12
N LEU A 284 -2.07 2.94 -13.50
CA LEU A 284 -0.75 3.17 -14.07
C LEU A 284 0.37 2.84 -13.07
N TRP A 285 0.24 3.34 -11.83
CA TRP A 285 1.17 3.03 -10.75
C TRP A 285 1.28 1.52 -10.52
N PHE A 286 0.16 0.80 -10.50
CA PHE A 286 0.14 -0.66 -10.32
C PHE A 286 0.90 -1.38 -11.45
N MET A 287 0.78 -0.92 -12.70
CA MET A 287 1.52 -1.49 -13.83
C MET A 287 3.04 -1.35 -13.64
N GLY A 288 3.50 -0.17 -13.22
CA GLY A 288 4.91 0.06 -12.89
C GLY A 288 5.37 -0.76 -11.69
N LEU A 289 4.54 -0.83 -10.63
CA LEU A 289 4.85 -1.60 -9.43
C LEU A 289 5.07 -3.10 -9.73
N ILE A 290 4.28 -3.71 -10.61
CA ILE A 290 4.45 -5.12 -10.99
C ILE A 290 5.80 -5.33 -11.67
N ILE A 291 6.26 -4.42 -12.51
CA ILE A 291 7.57 -4.49 -13.15
C ILE A 291 8.68 -4.39 -12.10
N ASP A 292 8.60 -3.35 -11.25
CA ASP A 292 9.59 -3.12 -10.20
C ASP A 292 9.64 -4.30 -9.20
N ALA A 293 8.48 -4.87 -8.84
CA ALA A 293 8.40 -6.05 -7.97
C ALA A 293 8.99 -7.30 -8.62
N THR A 294 8.81 -7.48 -9.93
CA THR A 294 9.40 -8.58 -10.70
C THR A 294 10.93 -8.49 -10.67
N ASP A 295 11.47 -7.28 -10.83
CA ASP A 295 12.90 -7.04 -10.76
C ASP A 295 13.46 -7.30 -9.34
N ILE A 296 12.75 -6.84 -8.30
CA ILE A 296 13.14 -7.06 -6.90
C ILE A 296 13.19 -8.56 -6.56
N ASN A 297 12.15 -9.29 -6.96
CA ASN A 297 12.02 -10.71 -6.64
C ASN A 297 12.77 -11.63 -7.63
N ASN A 298 13.42 -11.05 -8.65
CA ASN A 298 14.04 -11.79 -9.75
C ASN A 298 13.07 -12.85 -10.33
N SER A 299 11.80 -12.47 -10.49
CA SER A 299 10.69 -13.30 -10.91
C SER A 299 10.21 -12.86 -12.30
N TRP A 300 9.71 -13.79 -13.08
CA TRP A 300 9.14 -13.50 -14.41
C TRP A 300 7.61 -13.35 -14.39
N ASP A 301 6.98 -13.56 -13.25
CA ASP A 301 5.52 -13.51 -13.10
C ASP A 301 4.99 -12.10 -13.40
N GLY A 302 3.97 -12.03 -14.28
CA GLY A 302 3.31 -10.77 -14.65
C GLY A 302 3.93 -10.03 -15.82
N MET A 303 5.10 -10.45 -16.35
CA MET A 303 5.77 -9.80 -17.50
C MET A 303 5.19 -10.20 -18.86
N GLU A 304 4.12 -10.96 -18.90
CA GLU A 304 3.47 -11.35 -20.15
C GLU A 304 2.71 -10.19 -20.81
N ALA A 305 2.85 -10.03 -22.11
CA ALA A 305 2.15 -9.00 -22.88
C ALA A 305 0.62 -9.03 -22.69
N ALA A 306 0.04 -10.24 -22.50
CA ALA A 306 -1.38 -10.41 -22.25
C ALA A 306 -1.84 -9.73 -20.94
N PHE A 307 -1.01 -9.78 -19.88
CA PHE A 307 -1.28 -9.10 -18.62
C PHE A 307 -1.36 -7.58 -18.85
N PHE A 308 -0.34 -6.99 -19.50
CA PHE A 308 -0.30 -5.54 -19.74
C PHE A 308 -1.39 -5.06 -20.69
N ILE A 309 -1.81 -5.86 -21.67
CA ILE A 309 -2.98 -5.56 -22.52
C ILE A 309 -4.25 -5.46 -21.65
N LYS A 310 -4.43 -6.36 -20.67
CA LYS A 310 -5.56 -6.31 -19.72
C LYS A 310 -5.48 -5.05 -18.86
N GLN A 311 -4.29 -4.71 -18.32
CA GLN A 311 -4.12 -3.52 -17.50
C GLN A 311 -4.36 -2.22 -18.29
N MET A 312 -3.95 -2.18 -19.57
CA MET A 312 -4.26 -1.06 -20.47
C MET A 312 -5.76 -0.86 -20.68
N LYS A 313 -6.53 -1.95 -20.81
CA LYS A 313 -8.00 -1.85 -20.90
C LYS A 313 -8.59 -1.24 -19.65
N ARG A 314 -8.11 -1.62 -18.46
CA ARG A 314 -8.53 -1.04 -17.19
C ARG A 314 -8.16 0.44 -17.06
N PHE A 315 -6.96 0.82 -17.49
CA PHE A 315 -6.57 2.23 -17.52
C PHE A 315 -7.50 3.05 -18.44
N LYS A 316 -7.76 2.56 -19.66
CA LYS A 316 -8.68 3.21 -20.61
C LYS A 316 -10.09 3.31 -20.05
N PHE A 317 -10.59 2.27 -19.38
CA PHE A 317 -11.90 2.29 -18.71
C PHE A 317 -11.99 3.46 -17.71
N TRP A 318 -11.02 3.63 -16.83
CA TRP A 318 -11.01 4.72 -15.86
C TRP A 318 -10.82 6.09 -16.49
N TYR A 319 -10.00 6.19 -17.52
CA TYR A 319 -9.82 7.41 -18.30
C TYR A 319 -11.12 7.84 -18.97
N ASP A 320 -11.88 6.91 -19.55
CA ASP A 320 -13.17 7.20 -20.20
C ASP A 320 -14.22 7.61 -19.15
N LYS A 321 -14.27 6.98 -17.98
CA LYS A 321 -15.13 7.39 -16.86
C LYS A 321 -14.84 8.83 -16.44
N TRP A 322 -13.56 9.17 -16.23
CA TRP A 322 -13.17 10.53 -15.89
C TRP A 322 -13.62 11.55 -16.94
N LYS A 323 -13.50 11.24 -18.23
CA LYS A 323 -13.96 12.15 -19.29
C LYS A 323 -15.46 12.39 -19.26
N ILE A 324 -16.26 11.38 -18.92
CA ILE A 324 -17.72 11.50 -18.82
C ILE A 324 -18.12 12.38 -17.64
N GLU A 325 -17.48 12.22 -16.49
CA GLU A 325 -17.84 12.97 -15.29
C GLU A 325 -17.37 14.42 -15.29
N ARG A 326 -16.42 14.74 -16.15
CA ARG A 326 -15.89 16.12 -16.30
C ARG A 326 -16.80 17.03 -17.15
N TYR A 327 -17.65 16.46 -18.00
CA TYR A 327 -18.53 17.19 -18.92
C TYR A 327 -20.01 16.92 -18.62
#